data_1e20d7ede7aba05b0c6f621a2f4c6778
#
_entry.id   1e20d7ede7aba05b0c6f621a2f4c6778
#
_cell.length_a   1.000
_cell.length_b   1.000
_cell.length_c   1.000
_cell.angle_alpha   90.00
_cell.angle_beta   90.00
_cell.angle_gamma   90.00
#
_symmetry.space_group_name_H-M   'P 1'
#
loop_
_entity.id
_entity.type
_entity.pdbx_description
1 polymer ?
#
loop_
_entity_poly.entity_id
_entity_poly.type
_entity_poly.pdbx_seq_one_letter_code
_entity_poly.pdbx_strand_id
1 'polypeptide(L)'
;MAKILRNITIVMVVAFFATGCFKKVTTDTTLRIKVLSEETSGGGTVAAEGCYAYVYYTDKADWVITSYEDAAAKIITYPETGETRNEPDGESEIYQAEGSTTTYLSLFQDKSPALVVVVYPEAKMYAYIYRKAEAVNLHYTYLTLIFHKWKKDTYTEGSQEGYKWTVVPAPTTENE
;
A
#
# COMPACT_ATOMS: atom_id res chain seq x y z
N MET A 1 63.43 -5.04 9.11
CA MET A 1 62.21 -5.84 9.39
C MET A 1 61.12 -5.00 10.11
N ALA A 2 61.42 -4.18 11.10
CA ALA A 2 60.41 -3.41 11.83
C ALA A 2 59.55 -2.41 11.02
N LYS A 3 60.11 -1.78 9.99
CA LYS A 3 59.36 -0.84 9.11
C LYS A 3 58.35 -1.50 8.20
N ILE A 4 58.63 -2.70 7.73
CA ILE A 4 57.73 -3.47 6.85
C ILE A 4 56.49 -3.96 7.65
N LEU A 5 56.71 -4.41 8.90
CA LEU A 5 55.65 -4.85 9.76
C LEU A 5 54.66 -3.73 10.10
N ARG A 6 55.19 -2.51 10.33
CA ARG A 6 54.35 -1.33 10.63
C ARG A 6 53.44 -0.92 9.47
N ASN A 7 53.94 -1.03 8.25
CA ASN A 7 53.13 -0.71 7.05
C ASN A 7 52.07 -1.75 6.75
N ILE A 8 52.34 -3.03 7.03
CA ILE A 8 51.33 -4.11 6.88
C ILE A 8 50.20 -3.93 7.89
N THR A 9 50.53 -3.57 9.12
CA THR A 9 49.50 -3.33 10.17
C THR A 9 48.60 -2.15 9.82
N ILE A 10 49.15 -1.04 9.28
CA ILE A 10 48.34 0.11 8.87
C ILE A 10 47.43 -0.24 7.69
N VAL A 11 47.91 -1.02 6.71
CA VAL A 11 47.06 -1.45 5.59
C VAL A 11 45.94 -2.39 6.03
N MET A 12 46.19 -3.32 6.97
CA MET A 12 45.15 -4.15 7.51
C MET A 12 44.08 -3.37 8.29
N VAL A 13 44.51 -2.37 9.09
CA VAL A 13 43.54 -1.54 9.84
C VAL A 13 42.68 -0.70 8.90
N VAL A 14 43.28 -0.14 7.83
CA VAL A 14 42.48 0.60 6.83
C VAL A 14 41.54 -0.31 6.05
N ALA A 15 41.93 -1.56 5.74
CA ALA A 15 41.03 -2.54 5.11
C ALA A 15 39.85 -2.93 6.00
N PHE A 16 40.05 -3.01 7.32
CA PHE A 16 38.95 -3.29 8.26
C PHE A 16 37.95 -2.15 8.38
N PHE A 17 38.39 -0.90 8.22
CA PHE A 17 37.46 0.25 8.20
C PHE A 17 36.74 0.44 6.87
N ALA A 18 37.28 -0.09 5.76
CA ALA A 18 36.65 -0.04 4.44
C ALA A 18 35.54 -1.10 4.26
N THR A 19 35.51 -2.14 5.11
CA THR A 19 34.39 -3.10 5.18
C THR A 19 33.30 -2.65 6.16
N GLY A 20 33.28 -1.36 6.52
CA GLY A 20 32.15 -0.79 7.22
C GLY A 20 30.88 -1.17 6.44
N CYS A 21 30.03 -1.97 7.05
CA CYS A 21 28.74 -2.37 6.55
C CYS A 21 28.04 -1.15 5.94
N PHE A 22 28.13 -1.00 4.62
CA PHE A 22 27.11 -0.25 3.91
C PHE A 22 25.83 -1.03 4.15
N LYS A 23 25.12 -0.67 5.21
CA LYS A 23 23.77 -1.12 5.46
C LYS A 23 23.05 -0.77 4.17
N LYS A 24 22.74 -1.77 3.36
CA LYS A 24 21.97 -1.56 2.12
C LYS A 24 20.71 -0.83 2.58
N VAL A 25 20.61 0.45 2.26
CA VAL A 25 19.41 1.21 2.58
C VAL A 25 18.32 0.57 1.73
N THR A 26 17.52 -0.28 2.35
CA THR A 26 16.35 -0.83 1.71
C THR A 26 15.38 0.34 1.54
N THR A 27 15.07 0.67 0.31
CA THR A 27 14.08 1.69 -0.02
C THR A 27 12.67 1.11 -0.07
N ASP A 28 12.54 -0.15 0.26
CA ASP A 28 11.28 -0.87 0.32
C ASP A 28 10.48 -0.41 1.53
N THR A 29 9.19 -0.27 1.34
CA THR A 29 8.26 0.19 2.36
C THR A 29 7.17 -0.83 2.60
N THR A 30 6.84 -1.05 3.85
CA THR A 30 5.61 -1.76 4.22
C THR A 30 4.50 -0.74 4.43
N LEU A 31 3.43 -0.87 3.66
CA LEU A 31 2.21 -0.09 3.85
C LEU A 31 1.35 -0.73 4.93
N ARG A 32 0.97 0.05 5.93
CA ARG A 32 0.01 -0.33 6.96
C ARG A 32 -1.25 0.48 6.79
N ILE A 33 -2.27 -0.16 6.25
CA ILE A 33 -3.53 0.50 5.89
C ILE A 33 -4.55 0.19 6.99
N LYS A 34 -4.97 1.23 7.73
CA LYS A 34 -6.09 1.16 8.64
C LYS A 34 -7.36 1.36 7.84
N VAL A 35 -8.24 0.36 7.83
CA VAL A 35 -9.51 0.44 7.09
C VAL A 35 -10.65 0.62 8.08
N LEU A 36 -11.43 1.65 7.87
CA LEU A 36 -12.58 2.02 8.70
C LEU A 36 -13.83 2.09 7.83
N SER A 37 -14.99 1.93 8.44
CA SER A 37 -16.28 2.19 7.82
C SER A 37 -17.12 3.16 8.66
N GLU A 38 -17.92 3.98 8.00
CA GLU A 38 -18.92 4.86 8.60
C GLU A 38 -20.29 4.50 8.01
N GLU A 39 -21.21 4.08 8.89
CA GLU A 39 -22.54 3.61 8.47
C GLU A 39 -23.48 4.76 8.10
N THR A 40 -23.41 5.85 8.85
CA THR A 40 -24.26 7.04 8.69
C THR A 40 -23.42 8.30 8.79
N SER A 41 -23.79 9.34 8.07
CA SER A 41 -23.08 10.62 8.10
C SER A 41 -22.94 11.16 9.53
N GLY A 42 -21.69 11.29 9.99
CA GLY A 42 -21.38 11.75 11.34
C GLY A 42 -21.60 10.71 12.44
N GLY A 43 -21.89 9.46 12.09
CA GLY A 43 -22.12 8.35 13.03
C GLY A 43 -20.86 7.79 13.72
N GLY A 44 -19.70 8.30 13.36
CA GLY A 44 -18.43 7.77 13.80
C GLY A 44 -17.95 6.58 12.95
N THR A 45 -16.68 6.23 13.10
CA THR A 45 -16.05 5.15 12.32
C THR A 45 -15.81 3.92 13.17
N VAL A 46 -15.97 2.75 12.57
CA VAL A 46 -15.63 1.44 13.14
C VAL A 46 -14.63 0.73 12.24
N ALA A 47 -13.96 -0.31 12.74
CA ALA A 47 -13.09 -1.12 11.91
C ALA A 47 -13.90 -1.82 10.81
N ALA A 48 -13.42 -1.74 9.57
CA ALA A 48 -14.02 -2.46 8.44
C ALA A 48 -13.42 -3.87 8.40
N GLU A 49 -14.13 -4.84 8.92
CA GLU A 49 -13.67 -6.22 9.00
C GLU A 49 -13.74 -6.93 7.62
N GLY A 50 -12.90 -7.94 7.43
CA GLY A 50 -12.87 -8.73 6.20
C GLY A 50 -12.30 -8.01 4.97
N CYS A 51 -11.80 -6.80 5.12
CA CYS A 51 -11.08 -6.12 4.05
C CYS A 51 -9.75 -6.81 3.73
N TYR A 52 -9.35 -6.74 2.47
CA TYR A 52 -8.04 -7.14 2.01
C TYR A 52 -7.49 -6.14 0.99
N ALA A 53 -6.17 -6.17 0.77
CA ALA A 53 -5.53 -5.29 -0.19
C ALA A 53 -4.56 -6.07 -1.08
N TYR A 54 -4.27 -5.52 -2.25
CA TYR A 54 -3.27 -6.03 -3.17
C TYR A 54 -2.60 -4.89 -3.94
N VAL A 55 -1.46 -5.17 -4.55
CA VAL A 55 -0.64 -4.18 -5.26
C VAL A 55 -0.27 -4.67 -6.64
N TYR A 56 -0.26 -3.73 -7.61
CA TYR A 56 0.32 -3.90 -8.93
C TYR A 56 1.44 -2.88 -9.11
N TYR A 57 2.66 -3.35 -9.37
CA TYR A 57 3.75 -2.45 -9.73
C TYR A 57 3.57 -1.99 -11.17
N THR A 58 3.50 -0.68 -11.35
CA THR A 58 3.30 -0.05 -12.64
C THR A 58 3.73 1.41 -12.61
N ASP A 59 4.36 1.87 -13.66
CA ASP A 59 4.71 3.27 -13.89
C ASP A 59 3.56 4.10 -14.48
N LYS A 60 2.48 3.43 -14.92
CA LYS A 60 1.30 4.04 -15.51
C LYS A 60 0.25 4.30 -14.43
N ALA A 61 -0.12 5.56 -14.24
CA ALA A 61 -1.10 5.97 -13.23
C ALA A 61 -2.56 5.74 -13.65
N ASP A 62 -2.80 5.50 -14.93
CA ASP A 62 -4.14 5.52 -15.54
C ASP A 62 -4.86 4.15 -15.52
N TRP A 63 -4.28 3.15 -14.84
CA TRP A 63 -4.97 1.90 -14.60
C TRP A 63 -6.24 2.14 -13.77
N VAL A 64 -7.33 1.52 -14.19
CA VAL A 64 -8.64 1.64 -13.53
C VAL A 64 -9.19 0.28 -13.15
N ILE A 65 -10.12 0.30 -12.22
CA ILE A 65 -10.96 -0.84 -11.86
C ILE A 65 -12.39 -0.41 -12.20
N THR A 66 -13.09 -1.21 -13.00
CA THR A 66 -14.36 -0.80 -13.60
C THR A 66 -15.58 -1.21 -12.78
N SER A 67 -15.42 -2.24 -11.92
CA SER A 67 -16.50 -2.74 -11.08
C SER A 67 -15.98 -3.34 -9.77
N TYR A 68 -16.88 -3.59 -8.82
CA TYR A 68 -16.56 -4.35 -7.61
C TYR A 68 -16.13 -5.78 -7.94
N GLU A 69 -16.79 -6.39 -8.94
CA GLU A 69 -16.48 -7.74 -9.40
C GLU A 69 -15.05 -7.81 -9.94
N ASP A 70 -14.62 -6.80 -10.70
CA ASP A 70 -13.23 -6.70 -11.15
C ASP A 70 -12.27 -6.53 -9.97
N ALA A 71 -12.61 -5.66 -9.02
CA ALA A 71 -11.80 -5.49 -7.80
C ALA A 71 -11.67 -6.80 -7.02
N ALA A 72 -12.77 -7.53 -6.83
CA ALA A 72 -12.78 -8.80 -6.13
C ALA A 72 -12.02 -9.90 -6.90
N ALA A 73 -12.09 -9.88 -8.22
CA ALA A 73 -11.33 -10.78 -9.11
C ALA A 73 -9.89 -10.31 -9.36
N LYS A 74 -9.48 -9.20 -8.72
CA LYS A 74 -8.16 -8.59 -8.88
C LYS A 74 -7.86 -8.16 -10.32
N ILE A 75 -8.86 -7.76 -11.09
CA ILE A 75 -8.71 -7.31 -12.47
C ILE A 75 -8.52 -5.80 -12.49
N ILE A 76 -7.45 -5.34 -13.13
CA ILE A 76 -7.22 -3.94 -13.48
C ILE A 76 -7.17 -3.80 -15.00
N THR A 77 -7.65 -2.67 -15.52
CA THR A 77 -7.71 -2.41 -16.96
C THR A 77 -7.00 -1.10 -17.28
N TYR A 78 -6.20 -1.12 -18.34
CA TYR A 78 -5.59 0.09 -18.89
C TYR A 78 -6.50 0.67 -19.99
N PRO A 79 -7.14 1.82 -19.77
CA PRO A 79 -8.24 2.30 -20.64
C PRO A 79 -7.83 2.58 -22.07
N GLU A 80 -6.59 3.03 -22.30
CA GLU A 80 -6.11 3.39 -23.64
C GLU A 80 -6.02 2.19 -24.59
N THR A 81 -5.67 1.01 -24.08
CA THR A 81 -5.42 -0.17 -24.89
C THR A 81 -6.39 -1.31 -24.63
N GLY A 82 -7.15 -1.26 -23.53
CA GLY A 82 -7.95 -2.37 -23.05
C GLY A 82 -7.13 -3.52 -22.44
N GLU A 83 -5.82 -3.31 -22.21
CA GLU A 83 -4.97 -4.28 -21.53
C GLU A 83 -5.50 -4.57 -20.13
N THR A 84 -5.53 -5.84 -19.75
CA THR A 84 -5.94 -6.26 -18.39
C THR A 84 -4.83 -7.03 -17.69
N ARG A 85 -4.78 -6.90 -16.35
CA ARG A 85 -3.96 -7.72 -15.46
C ARG A 85 -4.85 -8.27 -14.35
N ASN A 86 -4.60 -9.51 -13.93
CA ASN A 86 -5.35 -10.21 -12.88
C ASN A 86 -4.46 -10.93 -11.85
N GLU A 87 -3.16 -10.83 -12.01
CA GLU A 87 -2.18 -11.38 -11.07
C GLU A 87 -1.49 -10.22 -10.36
N PRO A 88 -1.84 -9.92 -9.10
CA PRO A 88 -1.17 -8.87 -8.34
C PRO A 88 0.26 -9.26 -7.99
N ASP A 89 1.12 -8.27 -7.86
CA ASP A 89 2.53 -8.45 -7.48
C ASP A 89 2.70 -8.69 -5.97
N GLY A 90 1.66 -8.40 -5.17
CA GLY A 90 1.62 -8.67 -3.74
C GLY A 90 0.22 -8.53 -3.15
N GLU A 91 0.00 -9.24 -2.04
CA GLU A 91 -1.25 -9.23 -1.29
C GLU A 91 -0.99 -8.89 0.18
N SER A 92 -2.00 -8.34 0.85
CA SER A 92 -1.87 -7.92 2.23
C SER A 92 -2.02 -9.08 3.22
N GLU A 93 -1.30 -8.95 4.32
CA GLU A 93 -1.51 -9.73 5.54
C GLU A 93 -2.17 -8.87 6.61
N ILE A 94 -2.84 -9.51 7.58
CA ILE A 94 -3.36 -8.82 8.76
C ILE A 94 -2.22 -8.56 9.73
N TYR A 95 -2.07 -7.33 10.16
CA TYR A 95 -1.11 -6.92 11.17
C TYR A 95 -1.80 -6.23 12.35
N GLN A 96 -1.47 -6.67 13.54
CA GLN A 96 -1.86 -6.03 14.80
C GLN A 96 -0.62 -5.98 15.71
N ALA A 97 -0.29 -4.81 16.20
CA ALA A 97 0.81 -4.69 17.15
C ALA A 97 0.42 -5.30 18.48
N GLU A 98 1.39 -5.86 19.21
CA GLU A 98 1.17 -6.40 20.54
C GLU A 98 0.58 -5.34 21.49
N GLY A 99 -0.50 -5.70 22.18
CA GLY A 99 -1.21 -4.79 23.08
C GLY A 99 -2.08 -3.74 22.40
N SER A 100 -2.15 -3.73 21.04
CA SER A 100 -2.99 -2.81 20.27
C SER A 100 -4.35 -3.45 19.95
N THR A 101 -5.39 -2.63 19.93
CA THR A 101 -6.72 -3.01 19.38
C THR A 101 -6.86 -2.62 17.91
N THR A 102 -5.88 -1.92 17.35
CA THR A 102 -5.93 -1.47 15.95
C THR A 102 -5.34 -2.52 15.04
N THR A 103 -6.13 -2.92 14.04
CA THR A 103 -5.73 -3.84 12.98
C THR A 103 -5.40 -3.06 11.71
N TYR A 104 -4.39 -3.52 10.98
CA TYR A 104 -3.97 -2.96 9.71
C TYR A 104 -3.89 -4.05 8.65
N LEU A 105 -4.15 -3.70 7.40
CA LEU A 105 -3.69 -4.47 6.26
C LEU A 105 -2.21 -4.11 6.03
N SER A 106 -1.34 -5.08 6.11
CA SER A 106 0.11 -4.92 5.91
C SER A 106 0.47 -5.39 4.51
N LEU A 107 0.94 -4.48 3.69
CA LEU A 107 1.25 -4.72 2.28
C LEU A 107 2.69 -4.28 2.00
N PHE A 108 3.50 -5.19 1.48
CA PHE A 108 4.84 -4.85 1.04
C PHE A 108 4.77 -4.08 -0.28
N GLN A 109 5.53 -3.01 -0.37
CA GLN A 109 5.75 -2.26 -1.61
C GLN A 109 7.25 -2.04 -1.78
N ASP A 110 7.79 -2.46 -2.91
CA ASP A 110 9.15 -2.13 -3.30
C ASP A 110 9.28 -0.65 -3.73
N LYS A 111 10.41 -0.28 -4.32
CA LYS A 111 10.67 1.10 -4.81
C LYS A 111 9.80 1.51 -5.98
N SER A 112 9.12 0.57 -6.61
CA SER A 112 8.39 0.82 -7.85
C SER A 112 7.13 1.62 -7.59
N PRO A 113 6.71 2.46 -8.54
CA PRO A 113 5.38 3.01 -8.51
C PRO A 113 4.34 1.89 -8.52
N ALA A 114 3.25 2.08 -7.81
CA ALA A 114 2.27 1.03 -7.63
C ALA A 114 0.83 1.55 -7.57
N LEU A 115 -0.08 0.75 -8.12
CA LEU A 115 -1.50 0.83 -7.84
C LEU A 115 -1.79 -0.07 -6.64
N VAL A 116 -2.26 0.51 -5.55
CA VAL A 116 -2.69 -0.20 -4.34
C VAL A 116 -4.20 -0.22 -4.30
N VAL A 117 -4.79 -1.39 -4.13
CA VAL A 117 -6.23 -1.60 -4.10
C VAL A 117 -6.65 -2.19 -2.78
N VAL A 118 -7.73 -1.70 -2.21
CA VAL A 118 -8.38 -2.23 -1.02
C VAL A 118 -9.80 -2.62 -1.37
N VAL A 119 -10.20 -3.82 -1.01
CA VAL A 119 -11.54 -4.36 -1.23
C VAL A 119 -12.24 -4.56 0.10
N TYR A 120 -13.50 -4.11 0.17
CA TYR A 120 -14.39 -4.33 1.32
C TYR A 120 -15.57 -5.19 0.90
N PRO A 121 -15.50 -6.53 1.07
CA PRO A 121 -16.49 -7.45 0.54
C PRO A 121 -17.89 -7.29 1.14
N GLU A 122 -17.99 -7.03 2.45
CA GLU A 122 -19.27 -6.88 3.15
C GLU A 122 -20.13 -5.77 2.56
N ALA A 123 -19.51 -4.63 2.22
CA ALA A 123 -20.20 -3.48 1.64
C ALA A 123 -20.19 -3.47 0.11
N LYS A 124 -19.53 -4.45 -0.55
CA LYS A 124 -19.25 -4.45 -1.98
C LYS A 124 -18.62 -3.14 -2.47
N MET A 125 -17.70 -2.61 -1.68
CA MET A 125 -16.97 -1.39 -1.99
C MET A 125 -15.50 -1.71 -2.26
N TYR A 126 -14.86 -0.83 -3.01
CA TYR A 126 -13.41 -0.88 -3.19
C TYR A 126 -12.83 0.53 -3.26
N ALA A 127 -11.55 0.62 -2.99
CA ALA A 127 -10.81 1.86 -3.12
C ALA A 127 -9.44 1.56 -3.73
N TYR A 128 -8.89 2.52 -4.45
CA TYR A 128 -7.54 2.40 -4.96
C TYR A 128 -6.79 3.72 -4.92
N ILE A 129 -5.47 3.62 -4.90
CA ILE A 129 -4.57 4.76 -4.91
C ILE A 129 -3.34 4.42 -5.74
N TYR A 130 -2.95 5.32 -6.64
CA TYR A 130 -1.66 5.23 -7.30
C TYR A 130 -0.60 5.96 -6.48
N ARG A 131 0.49 5.27 -6.20
CA ARG A 131 1.64 5.80 -5.48
C ARG A 131 2.85 5.82 -6.37
N LYS A 132 3.48 6.98 -6.49
CA LYS A 132 4.82 7.08 -7.12
C LYS A 132 5.83 6.40 -6.22
N ALA A 133 6.94 5.94 -6.82
CA ALA A 133 8.09 5.50 -6.05
C ALA A 133 8.60 6.67 -5.19
N GLU A 134 8.62 6.47 -3.90
CA GLU A 134 9.21 7.43 -2.97
C GLU A 134 10.53 6.88 -2.47
N ALA A 135 11.60 7.68 -2.61
CA ALA A 135 12.85 7.43 -1.92
C ALA A 135 12.67 7.79 -0.44
N VAL A 136 11.95 6.97 0.31
CA VAL A 136 11.69 7.23 1.72
C VAL A 136 12.55 6.30 2.55
N ASN A 137 13.36 6.86 3.42
CA ASN A 137 14.11 6.13 4.46
C ASN A 137 13.20 5.57 5.57
N LEU A 138 11.91 5.40 5.31
CA LEU A 138 10.94 4.93 6.28
C LEU A 138 10.61 3.47 5.99
N HIS A 139 10.78 2.63 7.00
CA HIS A 139 10.43 1.20 6.90
C HIS A 139 8.92 0.95 6.83
N TYR A 140 8.10 1.93 7.24
CA TYR A 140 6.65 1.81 7.30
C TYR A 140 5.97 3.10 6.89
N THR A 141 4.93 2.98 6.08
CA THR A 141 3.99 4.08 5.79
C THR A 141 2.61 3.70 6.29
N TYR A 142 1.99 4.55 7.09
CA TYR A 142 0.64 4.35 7.62
C TYR A 142 -0.34 5.15 6.79
N LEU A 143 -1.36 4.46 6.29
CA LEU A 143 -2.47 5.06 5.56
C LEU A 143 -3.77 4.79 6.32
N THR A 144 -4.73 5.69 6.21
CA THR A 144 -6.10 5.44 6.68
C THR A 144 -7.06 5.56 5.51
N LEU A 145 -7.97 4.60 5.40
CA LEU A 145 -9.04 4.58 4.43
C LEU A 145 -10.36 4.48 5.19
N ILE A 146 -11.33 5.34 4.85
CA ILE A 146 -12.67 5.32 5.41
C ILE A 146 -13.67 5.04 4.30
N PHE A 147 -14.42 3.95 4.42
CA PHE A 147 -15.56 3.67 3.56
C PHE A 147 -16.82 4.26 4.17
N HIS A 148 -17.46 5.20 3.47
CA HIS A 148 -18.75 5.77 3.87
C HIS A 148 -19.89 4.97 3.21
N LYS A 149 -20.47 4.00 3.91
CA LYS A 149 -21.54 3.14 3.40
C LYS A 149 -22.82 3.93 3.03
N TRP A 150 -23.02 5.09 3.63
CA TRP A 150 -24.16 5.98 3.37
C TRP A 150 -24.00 6.82 2.09
N LYS A 151 -22.81 6.90 1.53
CA LYS A 151 -22.51 7.74 0.37
C LYS A 151 -22.49 6.89 -0.89
N LYS A 152 -23.32 7.25 -1.87
CA LYS A 152 -23.47 6.50 -3.12
C LYS A 152 -22.49 6.93 -4.21
N ASP A 153 -21.94 8.13 -4.13
CA ASP A 153 -21.07 8.68 -5.15
C ASP A 153 -19.60 8.29 -4.91
N THR A 154 -18.87 8.15 -5.98
CA THR A 154 -17.41 8.05 -5.92
C THR A 154 -16.85 9.29 -5.28
N TYR A 155 -16.01 9.13 -4.28
CA TYR A 155 -15.33 10.26 -3.66
C TYR A 155 -13.87 9.91 -3.34
N THR A 156 -13.08 10.96 -3.17
CA THR A 156 -11.67 10.82 -2.83
C THR A 156 -11.46 11.24 -1.40
N GLU A 157 -10.90 10.37 -0.58
CA GLU A 157 -10.53 10.65 0.78
C GLU A 157 -9.17 10.05 1.11
N GLY A 158 -8.38 10.77 1.87
CA GLY A 158 -7.10 10.28 2.35
C GLY A 158 -6.70 11.06 3.57
N SER A 159 -6.25 10.39 4.59
CA SER A 159 -5.91 10.99 5.87
C SER A 159 -4.46 11.39 5.99
N GLN A 160 -3.63 11.09 5.01
CA GLN A 160 -2.22 11.42 5.04
C GLN A 160 -1.87 12.42 3.95
N GLU A 161 -1.06 13.41 4.30
CA GLU A 161 -0.64 14.45 3.38
C GLU A 161 -0.07 13.87 2.08
N GLY A 162 -0.63 14.27 0.94
CA GLY A 162 -0.23 13.80 -0.39
C GLY A 162 -0.90 12.53 -0.91
N TYR A 163 -1.71 11.83 -0.11
CA TYR A 163 -2.40 10.60 -0.54
C TYR A 163 -3.91 10.76 -0.52
N LYS A 164 -4.55 10.45 -1.65
CA LYS A 164 -6.01 10.47 -1.79
C LYS A 164 -6.49 9.15 -2.37
N TRP A 165 -7.32 8.46 -1.62
CA TRP A 165 -8.01 7.26 -2.08
C TRP A 165 -9.16 7.62 -3.02
N THR A 166 -9.27 6.88 -4.12
CA THR A 166 -10.52 6.84 -4.89
C THR A 166 -11.36 5.71 -4.36
N VAL A 167 -12.50 6.04 -3.77
CA VAL A 167 -13.44 5.06 -3.20
C VAL A 167 -14.62 4.91 -4.15
N VAL A 168 -14.92 3.68 -4.50
CA VAL A 168 -16.03 3.35 -5.39
C VAL A 168 -17.03 2.46 -4.64
N PRO A 169 -18.24 2.95 -4.36
CA PRO A 169 -19.31 2.17 -3.78
C PRO A 169 -19.90 1.19 -4.80
N ALA A 170 -20.51 0.13 -4.31
CA ALA A 170 -21.29 -0.75 -5.16
C ALA A 170 -22.43 0.02 -5.83
N PRO A 171 -22.72 -0.28 -7.10
CA PRO A 171 -23.89 0.27 -7.75
C PRO A 171 -25.14 -0.14 -6.93
N THR A 172 -25.96 0.84 -6.59
CA THR A 172 -27.25 0.55 -5.95
C THR A 172 -28.12 -0.10 -7.01
N THR A 173 -28.45 -1.37 -6.84
CA THR A 173 -29.57 -1.94 -7.60
C THR A 173 -30.81 -1.24 -7.05
N GLU A 174 -31.30 -0.23 -7.75
CA GLU A 174 -32.64 0.27 -7.52
C GLU A 174 -33.57 -0.92 -7.87
N ASN A 175 -34.20 -1.46 -6.84
CA ASN A 175 -35.27 -2.41 -7.06
C ASN A 175 -36.38 -1.65 -7.79
N GLU A 176 -36.57 -1.95 -9.07
CA GLU A 176 -37.77 -1.64 -9.81
C GLU A 176 -38.99 -2.33 -9.18
#